data_b13339a995c83f4d708b18acf140dda8
#
_entry.id   b13339a995c83f4d708b18acf140dda8
#
_cell.length_a   1.000
_cell.length_b   1.000
_cell.length_c   1.000
_cell.angle_alpha   90.00
_cell.angle_beta   90.00
_cell.angle_gamma   90.00
#
_symmetry.space_group_name_H-M   'P 1'
#
loop_
_entity.id
_entity.type
_entity.pdbx_description
1 polymer ?
#
loop_
_entity_poly.entity_id
_entity_poly.type
_entity_poly.pdbx_seq_one_letter_code
_entity_poly.pdbx_strand_id
1 'polypeptide(L)'
;MRLDGVCAIAVMAKAPRPGQVKTRLHGVLTAEEASQLSAAFLRDATANVGAAAQLAPVHGYIAYAPAGEEARLDGLIAPGTRLVLADGTGGEAPGVEGFGRSLLHATRTLLGMGYGAACVLSADSPTVPTAWLARAAERLLAPGRRAVLGPADDGGYWLLGMQMAEPELYARIAWSTDVVAAATTERAEEIGLPLDRLSTWFDVDDRESLQRLVQELDAPPQGIERPFAAPSTARCMAGLGLADRLRAAPSAR
;
A
#
# COMPACT_ATOMS: atom_id res chain seq x y z
N MET A 1 -4.32 -15.57 22.10
CA MET A 1 -4.78 -14.16 22.16
C MET A 1 -5.87 -14.01 21.12
N ARG A 2 -7.02 -13.48 21.46
CA ARG A 2 -8.09 -13.21 20.48
C ARG A 2 -7.61 -12.07 19.58
N LEU A 3 -7.80 -12.18 18.26
CA LEU A 3 -7.42 -11.18 17.27
C LEU A 3 -8.63 -10.40 16.72
N ASP A 4 -9.82 -10.72 17.21
CA ASP A 4 -11.09 -10.08 16.83
C ASP A 4 -11.14 -8.57 17.12
N GLY A 5 -10.35 -8.09 18.08
CA GLY A 5 -10.16 -6.66 18.38
C GLY A 5 -8.92 -6.04 17.69
N VAL A 6 -8.31 -6.71 16.71
CA VAL A 6 -7.07 -6.24 16.05
C VAL A 6 -7.28 -6.19 14.54
N CYS A 7 -6.79 -5.14 13.91
CA CYS A 7 -6.74 -5.00 12.45
C CYS A 7 -5.37 -5.47 11.92
N ALA A 8 -5.36 -6.36 10.94
CA ALA A 8 -4.15 -6.69 10.20
C ALA A 8 -3.99 -5.72 9.02
N ILE A 9 -2.84 -5.06 8.91
CA ILE A 9 -2.50 -4.24 7.73
C ILE A 9 -1.36 -4.92 6.99
N ALA A 10 -1.61 -5.35 5.75
CA ALA A 10 -0.63 -6.00 4.90
C ALA A 10 -0.17 -5.09 3.77
N VAL A 11 1.11 -4.75 3.75
CA VAL A 11 1.74 -4.07 2.62
C VAL A 11 1.88 -5.07 1.48
N MET A 12 1.25 -4.76 0.33
CA MET A 12 1.36 -5.57 -0.88
C MET A 12 2.73 -5.38 -1.51
N ALA A 13 3.48 -6.45 -1.67
CA ALA A 13 4.85 -6.33 -2.16
C ALA A 13 5.27 -7.48 -3.08
N LYS A 14 6.05 -7.11 -4.10
CA LYS A 14 6.98 -8.02 -4.76
C LYS A 14 8.37 -7.78 -4.22
N ALA A 15 9.19 -8.83 -4.10
CA ALA A 15 10.59 -8.64 -3.76
C ALA A 15 11.26 -7.70 -4.78
N PRO A 16 11.90 -6.61 -4.34
CA PRO A 16 12.52 -5.66 -5.25
C PRO A 16 13.62 -6.32 -6.08
N ARG A 17 13.42 -6.36 -7.41
CA ARG A 17 14.40 -6.91 -8.37
C ARG A 17 14.67 -5.86 -9.45
N PRO A 18 15.95 -5.64 -9.83
CA PRO A 18 16.29 -4.77 -10.95
C PRO A 18 15.50 -5.14 -12.21
N GLY A 19 14.92 -4.16 -12.87
CA GLY A 19 14.13 -4.32 -14.09
C GLY A 19 12.70 -4.87 -13.89
N GLN A 20 12.30 -5.25 -12.68
CA GLN A 20 10.97 -5.79 -12.40
C GLN A 20 10.07 -4.87 -11.57
N VAL A 21 10.64 -3.81 -10.97
CA VAL A 21 9.94 -2.83 -10.15
C VAL A 21 10.18 -1.43 -10.66
N LYS A 22 9.20 -0.53 -10.48
CA LYS A 22 9.29 0.89 -10.84
C LYS A 22 9.81 1.15 -12.27
N THR A 23 9.38 0.34 -13.22
CA THR A 23 9.85 0.41 -14.63
C THR A 23 9.53 1.74 -15.31
N ARG A 24 8.46 2.43 -14.89
CA ARG A 24 8.11 3.78 -15.37
C ARG A 24 9.12 4.85 -14.94
N LEU A 25 9.96 4.57 -13.95
CA LEU A 25 11.04 5.45 -13.50
C LEU A 25 12.36 5.23 -14.25
N HIS A 26 12.47 4.26 -15.17
CA HIS A 26 13.71 3.96 -15.89
C HIS A 26 14.22 5.12 -16.77
N GLY A 27 13.42 6.16 -17.03
CA GLY A 27 13.89 7.41 -17.65
C GLY A 27 14.67 8.33 -16.70
N VAL A 28 14.59 8.07 -15.37
CA VAL A 28 15.24 8.86 -14.31
C VAL A 28 16.23 8.01 -13.51
N LEU A 29 15.91 6.72 -13.33
CA LEU A 29 16.67 5.76 -12.53
C LEU A 29 17.17 4.60 -13.39
N THR A 30 18.32 4.04 -13.04
CA THR A 30 18.70 2.72 -13.54
C THR A 30 17.81 1.63 -12.91
N ALA A 31 17.83 0.42 -13.45
CA ALA A 31 17.08 -0.69 -12.89
C ALA A 31 17.48 -1.02 -11.44
N GLU A 32 18.78 -0.91 -11.12
CA GLU A 32 19.34 -1.10 -9.79
C GLU A 32 18.86 -0.01 -8.82
N GLU A 33 18.91 1.25 -9.24
CA GLU A 33 18.45 2.39 -8.44
C GLU A 33 16.93 2.30 -8.17
N ALA A 34 16.14 1.92 -9.18
CA ALA A 34 14.70 1.69 -9.05
C ALA A 34 14.39 0.56 -8.04
N SER A 35 15.19 -0.51 -8.05
CA SER A 35 15.10 -1.60 -7.07
C SER A 35 15.47 -1.14 -5.66
N GLN A 36 16.52 -0.33 -5.50
CA GLN A 36 16.91 0.25 -4.21
C GLN A 36 15.83 1.17 -3.64
N LEU A 37 15.22 2.01 -4.49
CA LEU A 37 14.14 2.89 -4.10
C LEU A 37 12.89 2.10 -3.67
N SER A 38 12.52 1.05 -4.43
CA SER A 38 11.42 0.16 -4.08
C SER A 38 11.66 -0.56 -2.74
N ALA A 39 12.89 -0.98 -2.46
CA ALA A 39 13.28 -1.56 -1.17
C ALA A 39 13.17 -0.55 -0.02
N ALA A 40 13.50 0.72 -0.27
CA ALA A 40 13.36 1.79 0.72
C ALA A 40 11.88 2.07 1.01
N PHE A 41 11.02 2.12 -0.02
CA PHE A 41 9.56 2.26 0.13
C PHE A 41 8.98 1.14 0.99
N LEU A 42 9.35 -0.10 0.70
CA LEU A 42 8.88 -1.26 1.44
C LEU A 42 9.25 -1.19 2.93
N ARG A 43 10.50 -0.79 3.22
CA ARG A 43 10.98 -0.60 4.60
C ARG A 43 10.18 0.49 5.30
N ASP A 44 9.92 1.61 4.65
CA ASP A 44 9.19 2.72 5.23
C ASP A 44 7.68 2.43 5.37
N ALA A 45 7.04 1.79 4.38
CA ALA A 45 5.66 1.37 4.48
C ALA A 45 5.43 0.41 5.68
N THR A 46 6.33 -0.58 5.87
CA THR A 46 6.24 -1.50 7.01
C THR A 46 6.55 -0.81 8.34
N ALA A 47 7.50 0.13 8.37
CA ALA A 47 7.80 0.94 9.55
C ALA A 47 6.62 1.84 9.93
N ASN A 48 5.92 2.42 8.94
CA ASN A 48 4.72 3.22 9.14
C ASN A 48 3.57 2.39 9.74
N VAL A 49 3.35 1.16 9.27
CA VAL A 49 2.41 0.23 9.89
C VAL A 49 2.81 -0.09 11.34
N GLY A 50 4.11 -0.27 11.60
CA GLY A 50 4.64 -0.43 12.96
C GLY A 50 4.40 0.79 13.84
N ALA A 51 4.49 2.01 13.29
CA ALA A 51 4.15 3.24 14.00
C ALA A 51 2.63 3.34 14.26
N ALA A 52 1.79 2.94 13.31
CA ALA A 52 0.34 2.90 13.50
C ALA A 52 -0.08 1.93 14.61
N ALA A 53 0.68 0.86 14.84
CA ALA A 53 0.46 -0.09 15.92
C ALA A 53 0.66 0.53 17.34
N GLN A 54 1.29 1.70 17.43
CA GLN A 54 1.38 2.47 18.68
C GLN A 54 0.15 3.36 18.93
N LEU A 55 -0.69 3.56 17.92
CA LEU A 55 -1.85 4.45 17.94
C LEU A 55 -3.17 3.66 17.98
N ALA A 56 -3.21 2.48 17.37
CA ALA A 56 -4.41 1.63 17.26
C ALA A 56 -4.02 0.15 17.36
N PRO A 57 -4.96 -0.76 17.65
CA PRO A 57 -4.67 -2.20 17.68
C PRO A 57 -4.44 -2.75 16.26
N VAL A 58 -3.20 -2.62 15.78
CA VAL A 58 -2.74 -3.00 14.44
C VAL A 58 -1.64 -4.05 14.52
N HIS A 59 -1.69 -5.06 13.65
CA HIS A 59 -0.56 -5.94 13.36
C HIS A 59 -0.11 -5.76 11.91
N GLY A 60 1.21 -5.61 11.70
CA GLY A 60 1.82 -5.41 10.41
C GLY A 60 2.19 -6.70 9.70
N TYR A 61 1.91 -6.75 8.40
CA TYR A 61 2.23 -7.83 7.49
C TYR A 61 2.85 -7.31 6.18
N ILE A 62 3.59 -8.19 5.53
CA ILE A 62 3.85 -8.14 4.08
C ILE A 62 2.99 -9.22 3.42
N ALA A 63 2.20 -8.83 2.45
CA ALA A 63 1.53 -9.73 1.53
C ALA A 63 2.39 -9.86 0.27
N TYR A 64 3.13 -10.97 0.17
CA TYR A 64 4.16 -11.15 -0.85
C TYR A 64 3.77 -12.17 -1.92
N ALA A 65 4.38 -12.03 -3.09
CA ALA A 65 4.33 -12.98 -4.20
C ALA A 65 5.62 -12.87 -5.04
N PRO A 66 6.02 -13.94 -5.71
CA PRO A 66 5.52 -15.32 -5.63
C PRO A 66 6.00 -16.05 -4.38
N ALA A 67 5.49 -17.27 -4.15
CA ALA A 67 6.02 -18.18 -3.13
C ALA A 67 7.51 -18.45 -3.34
N GLY A 68 8.28 -18.58 -2.24
CA GLY A 68 9.73 -18.82 -2.27
C GLY A 68 10.59 -17.55 -2.32
N GLU A 69 9.98 -16.36 -2.27
CA GLU A 69 10.69 -15.07 -2.26
C GLU A 69 10.91 -14.52 -0.84
N GLU A 70 10.56 -15.27 0.21
CA GLU A 70 10.59 -14.82 1.61
C GLU A 70 11.99 -14.33 2.02
N ALA A 71 13.03 -15.10 1.70
CA ALA A 71 14.41 -14.76 2.02
C ALA A 71 14.87 -13.44 1.38
N ARG A 72 14.25 -13.00 0.29
CA ARG A 72 14.58 -11.72 -0.36
C ARG A 72 13.99 -10.51 0.35
N LEU A 73 13.04 -10.73 1.24
CA LEU A 73 12.44 -9.70 2.08
C LEU A 73 13.20 -9.48 3.38
N ASP A 74 14.13 -10.39 3.71
CA ASP A 74 14.97 -10.28 4.89
C ASP A 74 15.78 -8.97 4.87
N GLY A 75 15.73 -8.23 5.97
CA GLY A 75 16.38 -6.92 6.09
C GLY A 75 15.75 -5.79 5.27
N LEU A 76 14.70 -6.07 4.48
CA LEU A 76 13.95 -5.05 3.73
C LEU A 76 12.67 -4.58 4.41
N ILE A 77 12.29 -5.19 5.51
CA ILE A 77 11.05 -4.92 6.24
C ILE A 77 11.34 -4.50 7.67
N ALA A 78 10.45 -3.72 8.26
CA ALA A 78 10.57 -3.28 9.64
C ALA A 78 10.49 -4.47 10.63
N PRO A 79 11.21 -4.41 11.78
CA PRO A 79 11.12 -5.43 12.81
C PRO A 79 9.68 -5.66 13.28
N GLY A 80 9.31 -6.92 13.52
CA GLY A 80 7.96 -7.30 13.94
C GLY A 80 6.95 -7.46 12.81
N THR A 81 7.29 -7.08 11.57
CA THR A 81 6.47 -7.35 10.39
C THR A 81 6.49 -8.85 10.06
N ARG A 82 5.32 -9.42 9.84
CA ARG A 82 5.13 -10.83 9.48
C ARG A 82 4.90 -10.99 7.99
N LEU A 83 5.05 -12.21 7.47
CA LEU A 83 4.83 -12.52 6.06
C LEU A 83 3.53 -13.30 5.87
N VAL A 84 2.82 -13.00 4.78
CA VAL A 84 1.67 -13.78 4.29
C VAL A 84 1.75 -13.89 2.78
N LEU A 85 1.57 -15.11 2.26
CA LEU A 85 1.55 -15.35 0.81
C LEU A 85 0.29 -14.74 0.20
N ALA A 86 0.44 -14.06 -0.92
CA ALA A 86 -0.64 -13.41 -1.67
C ALA A 86 -0.45 -13.59 -3.19
N ASP A 87 -0.12 -14.80 -3.62
CA ASP A 87 0.13 -15.15 -5.02
C ASP A 87 -1.16 -15.30 -5.87
N GLY A 88 -2.32 -15.11 -5.24
CA GLY A 88 -3.62 -15.19 -5.88
C GLY A 88 -4.30 -16.56 -5.81
N THR A 89 -3.61 -17.62 -5.38
CA THR A 89 -4.18 -18.99 -5.34
C THR A 89 -5.35 -19.12 -4.34
N GLY A 90 -5.37 -18.33 -3.28
CA GLY A 90 -6.48 -18.23 -2.31
C GLY A 90 -7.50 -17.13 -2.63
N GLY A 91 -7.33 -16.41 -3.72
CA GLY A 91 -8.17 -15.27 -4.14
C GLY A 91 -9.15 -15.58 -5.26
N GLU A 92 -9.41 -16.83 -5.55
CA GLU A 92 -10.35 -17.21 -6.61
C GLU A 92 -11.79 -16.94 -6.20
N ALA A 93 -12.48 -16.16 -7.01
CA ALA A 93 -13.91 -15.89 -6.90
C ALA A 93 -14.47 -15.44 -8.26
N PRO A 94 -15.78 -15.56 -8.51
CA PRO A 94 -16.40 -15.12 -9.75
C PRO A 94 -16.09 -13.64 -10.06
N GLY A 95 -15.54 -13.38 -11.26
CA GLY A 95 -15.22 -12.03 -11.71
C GLY A 95 -13.98 -11.41 -11.07
N VAL A 96 -13.28 -12.10 -10.15
CA VAL A 96 -12.01 -11.62 -9.56
C VAL A 96 -10.84 -12.11 -10.39
N GLU A 97 -10.10 -11.19 -11.00
CA GLU A 97 -9.02 -11.48 -11.93
C GLU A 97 -7.76 -10.68 -11.61
N GLY A 98 -6.65 -11.08 -12.21
CA GLY A 98 -5.38 -10.36 -12.14
C GLY A 98 -4.94 -10.03 -10.71
N PHE A 99 -4.58 -8.78 -10.48
CA PHE A 99 -4.12 -8.31 -9.16
C PHE A 99 -5.19 -8.44 -8.06
N GLY A 100 -6.48 -8.38 -8.43
CA GLY A 100 -7.59 -8.60 -7.49
C GLY A 100 -7.53 -9.94 -6.77
N ARG A 101 -7.03 -11.00 -7.43
CA ARG A 101 -6.84 -12.31 -6.77
C ARG A 101 -5.81 -12.24 -5.65
N SER A 102 -4.70 -11.53 -5.85
CA SER A 102 -3.68 -11.36 -4.82
C SER A 102 -4.20 -10.55 -3.63
N LEU A 103 -4.96 -9.48 -3.88
CA LEU A 103 -5.60 -8.68 -2.84
C LEU A 103 -6.61 -9.48 -2.03
N LEU A 104 -7.49 -10.22 -2.71
CA LEU A 104 -8.49 -11.08 -2.05
C LEU A 104 -7.82 -12.22 -1.27
N HIS A 105 -6.74 -12.82 -1.83
CA HIS A 105 -5.96 -13.84 -1.14
C HIS A 105 -5.40 -13.32 0.19
N ALA A 106 -4.72 -12.17 0.17
CA ALA A 106 -4.19 -11.53 1.38
C ALA A 106 -5.30 -11.26 2.40
N THR A 107 -6.41 -10.65 1.96
CA THR A 107 -7.54 -10.32 2.81
C THR A 107 -8.14 -11.57 3.47
N ARG A 108 -8.43 -12.61 2.69
CA ARG A 108 -8.98 -13.89 3.19
C ARG A 108 -8.05 -14.56 4.19
N THR A 109 -6.75 -14.59 3.89
CA THR A 109 -5.77 -15.23 4.77
C THR A 109 -5.70 -14.52 6.12
N LEU A 110 -5.63 -13.19 6.14
CA LEU A 110 -5.58 -12.41 7.36
C LEU A 110 -6.85 -12.56 8.19
N LEU A 111 -8.03 -12.42 7.58
CA LEU A 111 -9.29 -12.63 8.27
C LEU A 111 -9.45 -14.06 8.78
N GLY A 112 -8.98 -15.06 8.01
CA GLY A 112 -8.95 -16.47 8.39
C GLY A 112 -8.05 -16.77 9.59
N MET A 113 -7.07 -15.91 9.90
CA MET A 113 -6.26 -15.99 11.12
C MET A 113 -7.02 -15.49 12.37
N GLY A 114 -8.24 -14.97 12.22
CA GLY A 114 -9.10 -14.48 13.29
C GLY A 114 -8.99 -12.99 13.59
N TYR A 115 -8.37 -12.19 12.71
CA TYR A 115 -8.38 -10.74 12.84
C TYR A 115 -9.80 -10.18 12.66
N GLY A 116 -10.14 -9.15 13.46
CA GLY A 116 -11.42 -8.46 13.35
C GLY A 116 -11.57 -7.63 12.08
N ALA A 117 -10.45 -7.25 11.47
CA ALA A 117 -10.39 -6.56 10.19
C ALA A 117 -9.06 -6.81 9.48
N ALA A 118 -9.05 -6.67 8.15
CA ALA A 118 -7.84 -6.73 7.34
C ALA A 118 -7.80 -5.58 6.33
N CYS A 119 -6.63 -4.97 6.17
CA CYS A 119 -6.35 -3.99 5.14
C CYS A 119 -5.22 -4.47 4.23
N VAL A 120 -5.35 -4.20 2.94
CA VAL A 120 -4.26 -4.23 1.97
C VAL A 120 -3.79 -2.80 1.72
N LEU A 121 -2.48 -2.58 1.75
CA LEU A 121 -1.81 -1.27 1.67
C LEU A 121 -0.82 -1.27 0.52
N SER A 122 -0.81 -0.21 -0.30
CA SER A 122 0.21 -0.03 -1.32
C SER A 122 1.60 0.19 -0.69
N ALA A 123 2.63 -0.44 -1.25
CA ALA A 123 4.02 -0.14 -0.91
C ALA A 123 4.50 1.18 -1.53
N ASP A 124 3.78 1.71 -2.51
CA ASP A 124 4.20 2.80 -3.38
C ASP A 124 3.86 4.19 -2.85
N SER A 125 3.21 4.26 -1.69
CA SER A 125 2.84 5.49 -0.97
C SER A 125 3.59 5.60 0.37
N PRO A 126 4.93 5.77 0.38
CA PRO A 126 5.76 5.63 1.57
C PRO A 126 5.50 6.70 2.63
N THR A 127 4.86 7.80 2.29
CA THR A 127 4.62 8.96 3.16
C THR A 127 3.20 9.09 3.66
N VAL A 128 2.31 8.11 3.41
CA VAL A 128 0.94 8.13 3.96
C VAL A 128 0.98 8.48 5.46
N PRO A 129 0.18 9.45 5.94
CA PRO A 129 0.15 9.80 7.36
C PRO A 129 -0.15 8.59 8.26
N THR A 130 0.68 8.35 9.27
CA THR A 130 0.52 7.24 10.22
C THR A 130 -0.88 7.24 10.88
N ALA A 131 -1.39 8.43 11.20
CA ALA A 131 -2.71 8.59 11.80
C ALA A 131 -3.85 8.09 10.89
N TRP A 132 -3.66 8.08 9.55
CA TRP A 132 -4.68 7.56 8.64
C TRP A 132 -4.72 6.04 8.64
N LEU A 133 -3.59 5.36 8.81
CA LEU A 133 -3.54 3.92 9.00
C LEU A 133 -4.24 3.51 10.32
N ALA A 134 -3.95 4.25 11.39
CA ALA A 134 -4.62 4.03 12.68
C ALA A 134 -6.13 4.27 12.57
N ARG A 135 -6.55 5.36 11.92
CA ARG A 135 -7.96 5.68 11.69
C ARG A 135 -8.69 4.63 10.85
N ALA A 136 -8.02 4.06 9.84
CA ALA A 136 -8.58 2.95 9.07
C ALA A 136 -8.89 1.75 9.97
N ALA A 137 -7.94 1.37 10.83
CA ALA A 137 -8.11 0.28 11.78
C ALA A 137 -9.24 0.57 12.79
N GLU A 138 -9.28 1.76 13.38
CA GLU A 138 -10.32 2.19 14.33
C GLU A 138 -11.71 2.13 13.71
N ARG A 139 -11.87 2.64 12.48
CA ARG A 139 -13.16 2.60 11.76
C ARG A 139 -13.61 1.18 11.50
N LEU A 140 -12.69 0.31 11.09
CA LEU A 140 -12.99 -1.09 10.80
C LEU A 140 -13.30 -1.90 12.06
N LEU A 141 -12.69 -1.59 13.19
CA LEU A 141 -12.94 -2.27 14.46
C LEU A 141 -14.17 -1.72 15.20
N ALA A 142 -14.73 -0.59 14.76
CA ALA A 142 -15.97 -0.07 15.31
C ALA A 142 -17.18 -0.96 14.91
N PRO A 143 -18.25 -1.00 15.73
CA PRO A 143 -19.44 -1.79 15.42
C PRO A 143 -20.08 -1.42 14.08
N GLY A 144 -20.64 -2.41 13.39
CA GLY A 144 -21.29 -2.26 12.10
C GLY A 144 -20.43 -2.72 10.93
N ARG A 145 -21.06 -3.40 9.96
CA ARG A 145 -20.38 -3.88 8.73
C ARG A 145 -20.00 -2.71 7.84
N ARG A 146 -18.74 -2.63 7.44
CA ARG A 146 -18.20 -1.59 6.53
C ARG A 146 -16.91 -2.01 5.86
N ALA A 147 -16.55 -1.29 4.82
CA ALA A 147 -15.20 -1.23 4.27
C ALA A 147 -14.62 0.18 4.43
N VAL A 148 -13.30 0.30 4.32
CA VAL A 148 -12.57 1.57 4.33
C VAL A 148 -11.70 1.64 3.08
N LEU A 149 -11.79 2.75 2.35
CA LEU A 149 -10.99 3.02 1.14
C LEU A 149 -10.16 4.29 1.34
N GLY A 150 -8.86 4.20 1.12
CA GLY A 150 -7.95 5.32 0.97
C GLY A 150 -7.61 5.52 -0.51
N PRO A 151 -8.26 6.45 -1.22
CA PRO A 151 -8.06 6.63 -2.66
C PRO A 151 -6.67 7.21 -2.95
N ALA A 152 -6.09 6.81 -4.10
CA ALA A 152 -4.93 7.43 -4.69
C ALA A 152 -5.33 8.43 -5.76
N ASP A 153 -4.48 9.43 -6.04
CA ASP A 153 -4.79 10.49 -7.00
C ASP A 153 -4.65 10.06 -8.46
N ASP A 154 -4.03 8.90 -8.72
CA ASP A 154 -3.99 8.23 -10.02
C ASP A 154 -5.27 7.46 -10.38
N GLY A 155 -6.28 7.48 -9.47
CA GLY A 155 -7.55 6.74 -9.62
C GLY A 155 -7.53 5.33 -9.03
N GLY A 156 -6.41 4.88 -8.47
CA GLY A 156 -6.26 3.69 -7.64
C GLY A 156 -6.63 3.93 -6.17
N TYR A 157 -6.09 3.11 -5.31
CA TYR A 157 -6.18 3.31 -3.86
C TYR A 157 -4.90 2.89 -3.15
N TRP A 158 -4.49 3.68 -2.16
CA TRP A 158 -3.36 3.35 -1.30
C TRP A 158 -3.74 2.37 -0.18
N LEU A 159 -5.04 2.25 0.18
CA LEU A 159 -5.55 1.29 1.15
C LEU A 159 -6.97 0.85 0.80
N LEU A 160 -7.23 -0.46 0.96
CA LEU A 160 -8.58 -1.02 1.02
C LEU A 160 -8.64 -1.97 2.21
N GLY A 161 -9.64 -1.80 3.09
CA GLY A 161 -9.82 -2.62 4.28
C GLY A 161 -11.27 -3.03 4.51
N MET A 162 -11.48 -4.17 5.19
CA MET A 162 -12.79 -4.73 5.47
C MET A 162 -12.79 -5.67 6.68
N GLN A 163 -13.97 -5.94 7.24
CA GLN A 163 -14.16 -6.85 8.37
C GLN A 163 -14.47 -8.29 7.95
N MET A 164 -15.00 -8.46 6.76
CA MET A 164 -15.25 -9.77 6.12
C MET A 164 -14.74 -9.71 4.69
N ALA A 165 -14.22 -10.81 4.18
CA ALA A 165 -13.77 -10.86 2.80
C ALA A 165 -14.97 -10.71 1.85
N GLU A 166 -14.99 -9.62 1.10
CA GLU A 166 -16.01 -9.26 0.13
C GLU A 166 -15.42 -9.40 -1.29
N PRO A 167 -15.53 -10.56 -1.94
CA PRO A 167 -14.94 -10.77 -3.27
C PRO A 167 -15.45 -9.78 -4.31
N GLU A 168 -16.66 -9.28 -4.15
CA GLU A 168 -17.31 -8.32 -5.03
C GLU A 168 -16.51 -7.03 -5.16
N LEU A 169 -15.83 -6.58 -4.09
CA LEU A 169 -14.99 -5.37 -4.12
C LEU A 169 -13.77 -5.50 -5.06
N TYR A 170 -13.42 -6.72 -5.44
CA TYR A 170 -12.31 -7.03 -6.35
C TYR A 170 -12.80 -7.55 -7.72
N ALA A 171 -14.13 -7.77 -7.86
CA ALA A 171 -14.70 -8.35 -9.05
C ALA A 171 -14.92 -7.30 -10.16
N ARG A 172 -14.62 -7.68 -11.40
CA ARG A 172 -14.84 -6.83 -12.59
C ARG A 172 -14.13 -5.47 -12.48
N ILE A 173 -12.95 -5.44 -11.86
CA ILE A 173 -12.11 -4.24 -11.76
C ILE A 173 -11.10 -4.24 -12.91
N ALA A 174 -11.03 -3.15 -13.65
CA ALA A 174 -9.99 -2.90 -14.64
C ALA A 174 -8.70 -2.45 -13.95
N TRP A 175 -7.92 -3.41 -13.47
CA TRP A 175 -6.68 -3.12 -12.73
C TRP A 175 -5.68 -2.32 -13.56
N SER A 176 -4.88 -1.50 -12.88
CA SER A 176 -3.86 -0.60 -13.49
C SER A 176 -4.46 0.49 -14.38
N THR A 177 -5.66 0.94 -14.06
CA THR A 177 -6.33 2.09 -14.69
C THR A 177 -6.75 3.12 -13.65
N ASP A 178 -7.13 4.29 -14.11
CA ASP A 178 -7.59 5.43 -13.29
C ASP A 178 -9.02 5.30 -12.74
N VAL A 179 -9.69 4.17 -13.00
CA VAL A 179 -11.08 3.92 -12.54
C VAL A 179 -11.17 2.93 -11.39
N VAL A 180 -10.06 2.39 -10.87
CA VAL A 180 -10.05 1.32 -9.87
C VAL A 180 -10.80 1.71 -8.59
N ALA A 181 -10.55 2.88 -8.03
CA ALA A 181 -11.24 3.33 -6.81
C ALA A 181 -12.73 3.61 -7.04
N ALA A 182 -13.08 4.17 -8.20
CA ALA A 182 -14.47 4.40 -8.60
C ALA A 182 -15.22 3.07 -8.77
N ALA A 183 -14.66 2.13 -9.52
CA ALA A 183 -15.25 0.81 -9.72
C ALA A 183 -15.40 0.04 -8.39
N THR A 184 -14.40 0.09 -7.49
CA THR A 184 -14.50 -0.52 -6.16
C THR A 184 -15.64 0.12 -5.33
N THR A 185 -15.84 1.44 -5.45
CA THR A 185 -16.94 2.16 -4.79
C THR A 185 -18.30 1.69 -5.33
N GLU A 186 -18.45 1.59 -6.65
CA GLU A 186 -19.66 1.05 -7.28
C GLU A 186 -19.98 -0.38 -6.82
N ARG A 187 -18.94 -1.25 -6.70
CA ARG A 187 -19.12 -2.61 -6.17
C ARG A 187 -19.62 -2.61 -4.73
N ALA A 188 -19.10 -1.72 -3.88
CA ALA A 188 -19.58 -1.57 -2.51
C ALA A 188 -21.06 -1.15 -2.47
N GLU A 189 -21.46 -0.21 -3.32
CA GLU A 189 -22.85 0.25 -3.44
C GLU A 189 -23.78 -0.89 -3.93
N GLU A 190 -23.38 -1.66 -4.94
CA GLU A 190 -24.14 -2.79 -5.47
C GLU A 190 -24.48 -3.85 -4.40
N ILE A 191 -23.54 -4.10 -3.46
CA ILE A 191 -23.76 -5.07 -2.38
C ILE A 191 -24.27 -4.45 -1.08
N GLY A 192 -24.60 -3.15 -1.10
CA GLY A 192 -25.07 -2.43 0.08
C GLY A 192 -24.06 -2.39 1.22
N LEU A 193 -22.74 -2.37 0.91
CA LEU A 193 -21.67 -2.29 1.89
C LEU A 193 -21.29 -0.83 2.11
N PRO A 194 -21.49 -0.27 3.32
CA PRO A 194 -21.01 1.07 3.64
C PRO A 194 -19.49 1.17 3.41
N LEU A 195 -19.07 2.19 2.65
CA LEU A 195 -17.68 2.45 2.31
C LEU A 195 -17.23 3.80 2.89
N ASP A 196 -16.45 3.73 3.97
CA ASP A 196 -15.84 4.92 4.57
C ASP A 196 -14.63 5.35 3.72
N ARG A 197 -14.62 6.58 3.21
CA ARG A 197 -13.48 7.13 2.48
C ARG A 197 -12.53 7.88 3.41
N LEU A 198 -11.26 7.61 3.27
CA LEU A 198 -10.16 8.40 3.83
C LEU A 198 -9.76 9.50 2.86
N SER A 199 -8.84 10.35 3.27
CA SER A 199 -8.28 11.38 2.39
C SER A 199 -7.46 10.76 1.27
N THR A 200 -7.49 11.40 0.11
CA THR A 200 -6.66 10.99 -1.04
C THR A 200 -5.18 11.21 -0.75
N TRP A 201 -4.36 10.28 -1.18
CA TRP A 201 -2.91 10.38 -1.15
C TRP A 201 -2.34 10.10 -2.54
N PHE A 202 -1.03 10.01 -2.68
CA PHE A 202 -0.38 9.69 -3.95
C PHE A 202 0.53 8.47 -3.80
N ASP A 203 0.71 7.79 -4.89
CA ASP A 203 1.74 6.76 -5.09
C ASP A 203 2.84 7.27 -6.02
N VAL A 204 4.01 6.66 -5.93
CA VAL A 204 5.21 7.12 -6.64
C VAL A 204 5.55 6.14 -7.75
N ASP A 205 4.95 6.34 -8.92
CA ASP A 205 5.11 5.42 -10.06
C ASP A 205 5.84 6.03 -11.26
N ASP A 206 5.90 7.34 -11.34
CA ASP A 206 6.49 8.06 -12.46
C ASP A 206 7.36 9.23 -12.00
N ARG A 207 7.89 9.97 -12.97
CA ARG A 207 8.75 11.12 -12.73
C ARG A 207 8.05 12.23 -11.94
N GLU A 208 6.78 12.51 -12.22
CA GLU A 208 6.03 13.60 -11.60
C GLU A 208 5.75 13.30 -10.13
N SER A 209 5.25 12.11 -9.83
CA SER A 209 5.03 11.65 -8.46
C SER A 209 6.35 11.53 -7.68
N LEU A 210 7.46 11.16 -8.33
CA LEU A 210 8.78 11.18 -7.70
C LEU A 210 9.26 12.61 -7.39
N GLN A 211 9.00 13.60 -8.26
CA GLN A 211 9.28 15.01 -7.98
C GLN A 211 8.46 15.54 -6.80
N ARG A 212 7.18 15.16 -6.75
CA ARG A 212 6.30 15.49 -5.62
C ARG A 212 6.83 14.92 -4.31
N LEU A 213 7.30 13.66 -4.32
CA LEU A 213 7.90 13.04 -3.13
C LEU A 213 9.14 13.79 -2.64
N VAL A 214 10.03 14.24 -3.56
CA VAL A 214 11.18 15.09 -3.19
C VAL A 214 10.71 16.34 -2.47
N GLN A 215 9.73 17.06 -3.04
CA GLN A 215 9.21 18.30 -2.47
C GLN A 215 8.57 18.08 -1.10
N GLU A 216 7.80 16.99 -0.94
CA GLU A 216 7.13 16.66 0.32
C GLU A 216 8.12 16.31 1.43
N LEU A 217 9.19 15.58 1.11
CA LEU A 217 10.23 15.24 2.08
C LEU A 217 11.06 16.46 2.52
N ASP A 218 11.29 17.41 1.60
CA ASP A 218 12.01 18.66 1.89
C ASP A 218 11.13 19.66 2.67
N ALA A 219 9.85 19.76 2.32
CA ALA A 219 8.90 20.71 2.92
C ALA A 219 7.52 20.05 3.07
N PRO A 220 7.28 19.31 4.17
CA PRO A 220 5.99 18.66 4.40
C PRO A 220 4.82 19.65 4.34
N PRO A 221 3.72 19.29 3.67
CA PRO A 221 2.57 20.18 3.54
C PRO A 221 2.00 20.57 4.91
N GLN A 222 1.65 21.86 5.04
CA GLN A 222 0.99 22.38 6.24
C GLN A 222 -0.54 22.21 6.16
N GLY A 223 -1.19 22.01 7.30
CA GLY A 223 -2.65 21.95 7.37
C GLY A 223 -3.28 20.58 7.10
N ILE A 224 -2.49 19.58 6.77
CA ILE A 224 -2.88 18.17 6.76
C ILE A 224 -2.20 17.43 7.93
N GLU A 225 -2.75 16.29 8.30
CA GLU A 225 -2.05 15.41 9.26
C GLU A 225 -0.65 15.10 8.72
N ARG A 226 0.33 15.17 9.61
CA ARG A 226 1.75 15.07 9.24
C ARG A 226 2.03 13.79 8.46
N PRO A 227 2.62 13.87 7.25
CA PRO A 227 3.09 12.71 6.51
C PRO A 227 4.08 11.88 7.33
N PHE A 228 4.12 10.58 7.07
CA PHE A 228 5.19 9.74 7.62
C PHE A 228 6.53 10.17 7.03
N ALA A 229 7.54 10.30 7.87
CA ALA A 229 8.84 10.90 7.48
C ALA A 229 9.64 10.07 6.47
N ALA A 230 9.27 8.82 6.22
CA ALA A 230 9.87 7.88 5.27
C ALA A 230 11.43 7.94 5.26
N PRO A 231 12.10 7.67 6.38
CA PRO A 231 13.53 7.93 6.53
C PRO A 231 14.44 7.05 5.66
N SER A 232 13.99 5.86 5.28
CA SER A 232 14.74 4.98 4.36
C SER A 232 14.66 5.51 2.94
N THR A 233 13.48 5.98 2.52
CA THR A 233 13.23 6.62 1.24
C THR A 233 14.04 7.91 1.12
N ALA A 234 13.96 8.80 2.11
CA ALA A 234 14.71 10.05 2.13
C ALA A 234 16.22 9.80 1.99
N ARG A 235 16.76 8.83 2.73
CA ARG A 235 18.19 8.46 2.68
C ARG A 235 18.58 7.87 1.33
N CYS A 236 17.76 6.99 0.76
CA CYS A 236 17.98 6.41 -0.56
C CYS A 236 17.99 7.51 -1.63
N MET A 237 17.01 8.40 -1.63
CA MET A 237 16.91 9.50 -2.60
C MET A 237 18.08 10.48 -2.50
N ALA A 238 18.53 10.80 -1.28
CA ALA A 238 19.71 11.63 -1.06
C ALA A 238 20.99 10.95 -1.57
N GLY A 239 21.16 9.64 -1.30
CA GLY A 239 22.30 8.86 -1.79
C GLY A 239 22.37 8.76 -3.32
N LEU A 240 21.23 8.79 -3.99
CA LEU A 240 21.10 8.79 -5.46
C LEU A 240 21.16 10.20 -6.07
N GLY A 241 21.20 11.26 -5.27
CA GLY A 241 21.20 12.65 -5.75
C GLY A 241 19.94 13.01 -6.54
N LEU A 242 18.78 12.42 -6.20
CA LEU A 242 17.56 12.52 -7.02
C LEU A 242 17.03 13.95 -7.11
N ALA A 243 17.15 14.75 -6.07
CA ALA A 243 16.71 16.14 -6.08
C ALA A 243 17.41 16.96 -7.18
N ASP A 244 18.71 16.79 -7.35
CA ASP A 244 19.50 17.47 -8.40
C ASP A 244 19.20 16.90 -9.78
N ARG A 245 19.12 15.60 -9.90
CA ARG A 245 18.82 14.90 -11.18
C ARG A 245 17.45 15.31 -11.73
N LEU A 246 16.45 15.43 -10.87
CA LEU A 246 15.09 15.81 -11.26
C LEU A 246 15.00 17.29 -11.65
N ARG A 247 15.82 18.16 -11.05
CA ARG A 247 15.93 19.57 -11.45
C ARG A 247 16.66 19.77 -12.77
N ALA A 248 17.73 18.98 -13.00
CA ALA A 248 18.60 19.14 -14.18
C ALA A 248 18.00 18.61 -15.48
N ALA A 249 17.08 17.63 -15.43
CA ALA A 249 16.50 17.04 -16.63
C ALA A 249 15.23 17.81 -17.05
N PRO A 250 15.18 18.37 -18.29
CA PRO A 250 13.98 19.03 -18.79
C PRO A 250 12.80 18.07 -18.80
N SER A 251 11.59 18.57 -18.46
CA SER A 251 10.34 17.82 -18.62
C SER A 251 10.23 17.41 -20.08
N ALA A 252 10.21 16.10 -20.37
CA ALA A 252 9.84 15.60 -21.69
C ALA A 252 8.39 16.06 -21.93
N ARG A 253 8.21 16.88 -22.98
CA ARG A 253 6.89 17.29 -23.47
C ARG A 253 6.23 16.16 -24.22
#